data_19d0377ba504fbd88f907e03e0abe86d
#
_entry.id   19d0377ba504fbd88f907e03e0abe86d
#
_cell.length_a   1.000
_cell.length_b   1.000
_cell.length_c   1.000
_cell.angle_alpha   90.00
_cell.angle_beta   90.00
_cell.angle_gamma   90.00
#
_symmetry.space_group_name_H-M   'P 1'
#
loop_
_entity.id
_entity.type
_entity.pdbx_description
1 polymer ?
#
loop_
_entity_poly.entity_id
_entity_poly.type
_entity_poly.pdbx_seq_one_letter_code
_entity_poly.pdbx_strand_id
1 'polypeptide(L)'
;MSIRVPVLILLVLAGARAFAADPPPAAGDGQAAPAKAAAPVQADVLKAVAAKDSIDLKDIRAFTAVYSLVKQAYVDDIDDHRLMQAAIRGLLAGLDPHSEYLGKEQLDELTEDTTGSYNGLGIEVLQVEGSLRVVAPIDDTPAERAGVKAGDTIPRIDGKPVQSDDLDGAVALLRGKPGTSITLTVLHEKQSVPVDIAMKREVIRVASASGRLLEAGYAYLRVSQFQADSRMQLRRRIERLQDQNKAPLRGAVLDLRSNPGGLLTSAVEVSDEFLDDGIIVTTRGRLKESDLSFRATAGDLLHGAPLVVLVDT
;
A
#
# COMPACT_ATOMS: atom_id res chain seq x y z
N MET A 1 -4.61 10.54 27.31
CA MET A 1 -4.60 9.06 27.30
C MET A 1 -3.46 8.66 26.38
N SER A 2 -2.33 8.17 26.92
CA SER A 2 -1.13 7.87 26.12
C SER A 2 -1.30 6.50 25.46
N ILE A 3 -1.56 6.50 24.17
CA ILE A 3 -1.60 5.28 23.35
C ILE A 3 -0.16 4.91 23.05
N ARG A 4 0.31 3.77 23.58
CA ARG A 4 1.61 3.20 23.22
C ARG A 4 1.43 2.44 21.90
N VAL A 5 1.80 3.07 20.79
CA VAL A 5 1.86 2.40 19.49
C VAL A 5 3.24 1.76 19.37
N PRO A 6 3.36 0.45 19.13
CA PRO A 6 4.65 -0.16 18.82
C PRO A 6 5.15 0.38 17.49
N VAL A 7 6.40 0.85 17.49
CA VAL A 7 7.05 1.34 16.28
C VAL A 7 7.47 0.16 15.43
N LEU A 8 6.90 0.03 14.26
CA LEU A 8 7.26 -0.95 13.25
C LEU A 8 8.70 -0.67 12.77
N ILE A 9 9.65 -1.52 13.16
CA ILE A 9 11.02 -1.48 12.61
C ILE A 9 11.04 -2.34 11.36
N LEU A 10 10.86 -1.70 10.21
CA LEU A 10 10.97 -2.34 8.89
C LEU A 10 12.47 -2.51 8.55
N LEU A 11 13.00 -3.71 8.70
CA LEU A 11 14.38 -4.04 8.31
C LEU A 11 14.36 -4.56 6.86
N VAL A 12 14.66 -3.68 5.90
CA VAL A 12 14.75 -4.04 4.48
C VAL A 12 16.20 -4.35 4.11
N LEU A 13 16.52 -5.62 3.88
CA LEU A 13 17.80 -6.07 3.31
C LEU A 13 17.63 -6.26 1.79
N ALA A 14 17.83 -5.19 1.02
CA ALA A 14 17.90 -5.27 -0.44
C ALA A 14 19.38 -5.27 -0.87
N GLY A 15 19.83 -6.35 -1.50
CA GLY A 15 21.14 -6.40 -2.15
C GLY A 15 21.16 -5.53 -3.41
N ALA A 16 21.85 -4.39 -3.36
CA ALA A 16 21.99 -3.49 -4.49
C ALA A 16 23.20 -3.85 -5.35
N ARG A 17 22.99 -4.12 -6.63
CA ARG A 17 24.01 -3.90 -7.67
C ARG A 17 23.76 -2.55 -8.30
N ALA A 18 24.76 -1.68 -8.20
CA ALA A 18 24.74 -0.34 -8.77
C ALA A 18 24.82 -0.41 -10.32
N PHE A 19 23.89 0.27 -10.99
CA PHE A 19 24.08 0.76 -12.35
C PHE A 19 23.94 2.28 -12.31
N ALA A 20 25.01 2.95 -12.74
CA ALA A 20 25.04 4.38 -12.94
C ALA A 20 24.27 4.75 -14.22
N ALA A 21 23.40 5.74 -14.13
CA ALA A 21 22.85 6.43 -15.31
C ALA A 21 22.83 7.94 -15.03
N ASP A 22 23.27 8.71 -16.04
CA ASP A 22 23.45 10.15 -16.04
C ASP A 22 22.13 10.94 -15.88
N PRO A 23 22.19 12.18 -15.33
CA PRO A 23 21.01 13.00 -15.08
C PRO A 23 20.58 13.82 -16.31
N PRO A 24 19.26 14.04 -16.52
CA PRO A 24 18.78 15.01 -17.50
C PRO A 24 18.75 16.46 -16.93
N PRO A 25 18.70 17.50 -17.78
CA PRO A 25 18.96 18.88 -17.40
C PRO A 25 17.76 19.57 -16.73
N ALA A 26 18.11 20.60 -15.97
CA ALA A 26 17.25 21.41 -15.13
C ALA A 26 16.22 22.27 -15.89
N ALA A 27 15.02 22.39 -15.34
CA ALA A 27 14.08 23.48 -15.58
C ALA A 27 13.38 23.90 -14.26
N GLY A 28 13.40 25.19 -14.01
CA GLY A 28 13.12 26.15 -13.03
C GLY A 28 12.01 25.96 -11.98
N ASP A 29 12.37 26.41 -10.81
CA ASP A 29 11.71 27.14 -9.73
C ASP A 29 10.23 26.91 -9.40
N GLY A 30 10.06 26.22 -8.27
CA GLY A 30 8.81 26.06 -7.52
C GLY A 30 9.06 25.14 -6.32
N GLN A 31 9.78 25.66 -5.28
CA GLN A 31 10.18 24.89 -4.11
C GLN A 31 8.98 24.57 -3.19
N ALA A 32 8.41 23.38 -3.38
CA ALA A 32 7.91 22.59 -2.26
C ALA A 32 9.03 21.58 -1.92
N ALA A 33 9.55 21.64 -0.70
CA ALA A 33 10.58 20.72 -0.24
C ALA A 33 10.07 19.27 -0.34
N PRO A 34 10.80 18.37 -1.01
CA PRO A 34 10.39 16.97 -1.08
C PRO A 34 10.48 16.37 0.33
N ALA A 35 9.41 15.69 0.75
CA ALA A 35 9.44 14.80 1.88
C ALA A 35 10.63 13.85 1.68
N LYS A 36 11.61 13.95 2.56
CA LYS A 36 12.85 13.17 2.51
C LYS A 36 12.45 11.71 2.68
N ALA A 37 12.41 10.97 1.58
CA ALA A 37 12.26 9.53 1.62
C ALA A 37 13.23 9.00 2.66
N ALA A 38 12.74 8.17 3.58
CA ALA A 38 13.56 7.58 4.63
C ALA A 38 14.78 6.92 3.98
N ALA A 39 15.94 7.53 4.18
CA ALA A 39 17.20 6.99 3.71
C ALA A 39 17.42 5.62 4.38
N PRO A 40 18.07 4.67 3.71
CA PRO A 40 18.31 3.34 4.27
C PRO A 40 19.13 3.46 5.56
N VAL A 41 18.51 3.11 6.66
CA VAL A 41 19.06 3.08 8.04
C VAL A 41 20.22 2.06 8.19
N GLN A 42 20.73 1.51 7.09
CA GLN A 42 21.57 0.31 7.07
C GLN A 42 22.98 0.45 7.65
N ALA A 43 23.64 1.61 7.57
CA ALA A 43 25.04 1.72 7.98
C ALA A 43 25.21 2.03 9.48
N ASP A 44 24.34 2.83 10.04
CA ASP A 44 24.48 3.28 11.44
C ASP A 44 23.85 2.30 12.44
N VAL A 45 22.77 1.60 12.04
CA VAL A 45 22.20 0.50 12.84
C VAL A 45 23.18 -0.66 12.96
N LEU A 46 23.87 -1.04 11.88
CA LEU A 46 24.89 -2.09 11.94
C LEU A 46 26.09 -1.70 12.81
N LYS A 47 26.47 -0.43 12.86
CA LYS A 47 27.52 0.07 13.76
C LYS A 47 27.06 0.12 15.23
N ALA A 48 25.81 0.46 15.49
CA ALA A 48 25.26 0.50 16.85
C ALA A 48 25.07 -0.92 17.44
N VAL A 49 24.71 -1.89 16.59
CA VAL A 49 24.58 -3.31 16.98
C VAL A 49 25.93 -3.97 17.26
N ALA A 50 27.01 -3.56 16.58
CA ALA A 50 28.35 -4.13 16.77
C ALA A 50 29.03 -3.78 18.10
N ALA A 51 28.45 -2.87 18.89
CA ALA A 51 29.18 -2.27 19.99
C ALA A 51 28.86 -2.82 21.40
N LYS A 52 27.80 -3.62 21.62
CA LYS A 52 27.41 -3.94 23.02
C LYS A 52 26.88 -5.33 23.35
N ASP A 53 26.38 -6.11 22.43
CA ASP A 53 25.83 -7.44 22.73
C ASP A 53 26.37 -8.49 21.75
N SER A 54 27.42 -9.18 22.10
CA SER A 54 27.85 -10.37 21.36
C SER A 54 26.87 -11.50 21.65
N ILE A 55 26.31 -12.07 20.59
CA ILE A 55 25.50 -13.29 20.70
C ILE A 55 26.35 -14.38 21.32
N ASP A 56 25.84 -15.09 22.32
CA ASP A 56 26.57 -16.20 22.93
C ASP A 56 26.89 -17.27 21.87
N LEU A 57 28.15 -17.68 21.83
CA LEU A 57 28.60 -18.72 20.90
C LEU A 57 27.83 -20.04 21.06
N LYS A 58 27.28 -20.30 22.25
CA LYS A 58 26.42 -21.47 22.50
C LYS A 58 25.11 -21.37 21.71
N ASP A 59 24.49 -20.17 21.64
CA ASP A 59 23.26 -19.95 20.93
C ASP A 59 23.46 -20.08 19.41
N ILE A 60 24.59 -19.56 18.90
CA ILE A 60 24.97 -19.75 17.50
C ILE A 60 25.14 -21.23 17.16
N ARG A 61 25.82 -21.97 18.04
CA ARG A 61 26.02 -23.44 17.86
C ARG A 61 24.70 -24.20 17.92
N ALA A 62 23.81 -23.84 18.84
CA ALA A 62 22.47 -24.45 18.93
C ALA A 62 21.67 -24.19 17.67
N PHE A 63 21.63 -22.94 17.18
CA PHE A 63 20.96 -22.55 15.94
C PHE A 63 21.49 -23.35 14.73
N THR A 64 22.82 -23.41 14.57
CA THR A 64 23.44 -24.13 13.44
C THR A 64 23.22 -25.63 13.53
N ALA A 65 23.18 -26.20 14.72
CA ALA A 65 22.87 -27.63 14.92
C ALA A 65 21.42 -27.95 14.50
N VAL A 66 20.45 -27.14 14.92
CA VAL A 66 19.04 -27.30 14.52
C VAL A 66 18.90 -27.11 13.02
N TYR A 67 19.53 -26.08 12.45
CA TYR A 67 19.53 -25.83 11.01
C TYR A 67 20.04 -27.05 10.21
N SER A 68 21.20 -27.61 10.63
CA SER A 68 21.80 -28.78 10.00
C SER A 68 20.93 -30.04 10.15
N LEU A 69 20.29 -30.21 11.32
CA LEU A 69 19.38 -31.32 11.56
C LEU A 69 18.16 -31.26 10.62
N VAL A 70 17.55 -30.08 10.47
CA VAL A 70 16.42 -29.89 9.53
C VAL A 70 16.85 -30.22 8.10
N LYS A 71 18.01 -29.73 7.65
CA LYS A 71 18.55 -30.04 6.33
C LYS A 71 18.78 -31.53 6.08
N GLN A 72 19.16 -32.28 7.10
CA GLN A 72 19.50 -33.71 6.96
C GLN A 72 18.32 -34.63 7.18
N ALA A 73 17.36 -34.27 8.00
CA ALA A 73 16.36 -35.19 8.52
C ALA A 73 14.91 -34.83 8.14
N TYR A 74 14.67 -33.66 7.55
CA TYR A 74 13.31 -33.33 7.09
C TYR A 74 12.93 -34.18 5.88
N VAL A 75 11.62 -34.49 5.76
CA VAL A 75 11.11 -35.40 4.74
C VAL A 75 11.33 -34.92 3.31
N ASP A 76 11.23 -33.61 3.08
CA ASP A 76 11.44 -32.98 1.80
C ASP A 76 12.77 -32.23 1.76
N ASP A 77 13.35 -32.10 0.56
CA ASP A 77 14.54 -31.28 0.36
C ASP A 77 14.18 -29.79 0.45
N ILE A 78 14.80 -29.07 1.39
CA ILE A 78 14.55 -27.65 1.62
C ILE A 78 15.74 -26.82 1.18
N ASP A 79 15.49 -25.82 0.36
CA ASP A 79 16.49 -24.82 -0.03
C ASP A 79 16.99 -24.00 1.17
N ASP A 80 18.31 -23.74 1.21
CA ASP A 80 18.96 -23.01 2.30
C ASP A 80 18.41 -21.59 2.47
N HIS A 81 18.11 -20.91 1.37
CA HIS A 81 17.56 -19.57 1.40
C HIS A 81 16.18 -19.54 2.05
N ARG A 82 15.31 -20.50 1.66
CA ARG A 82 13.97 -20.66 2.23
C ARG A 82 14.01 -20.96 3.72
N LEU A 83 14.92 -21.84 4.14
CA LEU A 83 15.09 -22.19 5.56
C LEU A 83 15.59 -20.99 6.37
N MET A 84 16.55 -20.21 5.84
CA MET A 84 17.06 -19.03 6.49
C MET A 84 15.98 -17.92 6.60
N GLN A 85 15.18 -17.71 5.56
CA GLN A 85 14.07 -16.77 5.63
C GLN A 85 13.04 -17.17 6.68
N ALA A 86 12.74 -18.48 6.80
CA ALA A 86 11.83 -18.99 7.82
C ALA A 86 12.37 -18.71 9.24
N ALA A 87 13.68 -18.86 9.45
CA ALA A 87 14.34 -18.56 10.72
C ALA A 87 14.26 -17.05 11.05
N ILE A 88 14.50 -16.17 10.07
CA ILE A 88 14.39 -14.71 10.26
C ILE A 88 12.95 -14.32 10.61
N ARG A 89 11.95 -14.89 9.90
CA ARG A 89 10.53 -14.64 10.23
C ARG A 89 10.20 -15.11 11.64
N GLY A 90 10.71 -16.27 12.06
CA GLY A 90 10.51 -16.77 13.41
C GLY A 90 11.09 -15.87 14.50
N LEU A 91 12.25 -15.23 14.26
CA LEU A 91 12.83 -14.24 15.18
C LEU A 91 11.91 -13.05 15.41
N LEU A 92 11.28 -12.54 14.36
CA LEU A 92 10.43 -11.37 14.45
C LEU A 92 9.02 -11.71 14.99
N ALA A 93 8.47 -12.84 14.60
CA ALA A 93 7.18 -13.32 15.11
C ALA A 93 7.17 -13.53 16.63
N GLY A 94 8.34 -13.72 17.24
CA GLY A 94 8.48 -13.83 18.69
C GLY A 94 8.50 -12.48 19.44
N LEU A 95 8.53 -11.35 18.75
CA LEU A 95 8.60 -10.02 19.37
C LEU A 95 7.22 -9.44 19.66
N ASP A 96 6.42 -9.26 18.63
CA ASP A 96 5.08 -8.72 18.69
C ASP A 96 4.31 -9.02 17.38
N PRO A 97 2.97 -8.83 17.34
CA PRO A 97 2.18 -9.14 16.15
C PRO A 97 2.35 -8.15 14.98
N HIS A 98 3.12 -7.08 15.14
CA HIS A 98 3.33 -6.03 14.15
C HIS A 98 4.74 -6.03 13.57
N SER A 99 5.65 -6.89 14.11
CA SER A 99 7.02 -7.02 13.62
C SER A 99 7.11 -8.16 12.61
N GLU A 100 7.45 -7.83 11.36
CA GLU A 100 7.49 -8.80 10.26
C GLU A 100 8.72 -8.59 9.38
N TYR A 101 9.23 -9.70 8.81
CA TYR A 101 10.21 -9.69 7.75
C TYR A 101 9.51 -9.78 6.39
N LEU A 102 9.64 -8.72 5.61
CA LEU A 102 9.09 -8.67 4.26
C LEU A 102 10.14 -9.14 3.24
N GLY A 103 9.79 -10.12 2.44
CA GLY A 103 10.51 -10.46 1.23
C GLY A 103 10.29 -9.37 0.15
N LYS A 104 10.93 -9.55 -1.00
CA LYS A 104 10.84 -8.55 -2.07
C LYS A 104 9.40 -8.35 -2.56
N GLU A 105 8.70 -9.45 -2.81
CA GLU A 105 7.31 -9.43 -3.28
C GLU A 105 6.38 -8.73 -2.26
N GLN A 106 6.49 -9.06 -0.98
CA GLN A 106 5.71 -8.44 0.10
C GLN A 106 6.05 -6.94 0.27
N LEU A 107 7.32 -6.56 0.06
CA LEU A 107 7.72 -5.15 0.07
C LEU A 107 7.14 -4.39 -1.12
N ASP A 108 7.12 -5.01 -2.31
CA ASP A 108 6.52 -4.42 -3.50
C ASP A 108 5.00 -4.23 -3.29
N GLU A 109 4.30 -5.22 -2.71
CA GLU A 109 2.88 -5.13 -2.32
C GLU A 109 2.64 -4.01 -1.29
N LEU A 110 3.44 -3.95 -0.22
CA LEU A 110 3.33 -2.88 0.77
C LEU A 110 3.57 -1.51 0.15
N THR A 111 4.49 -1.42 -0.82
CA THR A 111 4.76 -0.18 -1.55
C THR A 111 3.56 0.20 -2.42
N GLU A 112 2.95 -0.75 -3.11
CA GLU A 112 1.72 -0.53 -3.87
C GLU A 112 0.58 -0.03 -2.97
N ASP A 113 0.36 -0.68 -1.84
CA ASP A 113 -0.69 -0.33 -0.88
C ASP A 113 -0.47 1.06 -0.29
N THR A 114 0.76 1.40 0.06
CA THR A 114 1.08 2.70 0.67
C THR A 114 1.12 3.85 -0.32
N THR A 115 1.47 3.59 -1.58
CA THR A 115 1.43 4.60 -2.65
C THR A 115 0.06 4.74 -3.29
N GLY A 116 -0.83 3.77 -3.10
CA GLY A 116 -2.13 3.71 -3.76
C GLY A 116 -2.03 3.46 -5.26
N SER A 117 -0.91 2.91 -5.72
CA SER A 117 -0.68 2.69 -7.13
C SER A 117 -0.04 1.33 -7.39
N TYR A 118 -0.55 0.61 -8.37
CA TYR A 118 -0.01 -0.65 -8.83
C TYR A 118 0.08 -0.70 -10.35
N ASN A 119 0.89 -1.62 -10.86
CA ASN A 119 1.08 -1.78 -12.30
C ASN A 119 0.16 -2.87 -12.84
N GLY A 120 -0.77 -2.52 -13.71
CA GLY A 120 -1.74 -3.49 -14.21
C GLY A 120 -2.72 -2.92 -15.23
N LEU A 121 -3.94 -3.43 -15.22
CA LEU A 121 -5.00 -3.11 -16.18
C LEU A 121 -6.13 -2.27 -15.59
N GLY A 122 -6.24 -2.21 -14.25
CA GLY A 122 -7.34 -1.54 -13.56
C GLY A 122 -8.62 -2.35 -13.59
N ILE A 123 -8.54 -3.64 -13.20
CA ILE A 123 -9.67 -4.54 -13.10
C ILE A 123 -9.75 -5.08 -11.69
N GLU A 124 -10.90 -4.98 -11.07
CA GLU A 124 -11.23 -5.72 -9.86
C GLU A 124 -11.80 -7.08 -10.28
N VAL A 125 -11.19 -8.17 -9.81
CA VAL A 125 -11.61 -9.53 -10.15
C VAL A 125 -11.91 -10.35 -8.90
N LEU A 126 -12.86 -11.26 -9.02
CA LEU A 126 -13.15 -12.29 -8.02
C LEU A 126 -12.94 -13.67 -8.64
N GLN A 127 -12.52 -14.60 -7.80
CA GLN A 127 -12.47 -16.01 -8.13
C GLN A 127 -13.85 -16.63 -7.90
N VAL A 128 -14.50 -17.09 -8.96
CA VAL A 128 -15.82 -17.69 -8.91
C VAL A 128 -15.80 -18.98 -9.73
N GLU A 129 -16.12 -20.10 -9.09
CA GLU A 129 -16.28 -21.41 -9.75
C GLU A 129 -15.10 -21.80 -10.66
N GLY A 130 -13.88 -21.53 -10.19
CA GLY A 130 -12.64 -21.85 -10.94
C GLY A 130 -12.35 -20.95 -12.13
N SER A 131 -12.94 -19.77 -12.20
CA SER A 131 -12.70 -18.76 -13.21
C SER A 131 -12.48 -17.37 -12.60
N LEU A 132 -11.87 -16.45 -13.36
CA LEU A 132 -11.77 -15.03 -12.98
C LEU A 132 -12.98 -14.27 -13.52
N ARG A 133 -13.74 -13.65 -12.62
CA ARG A 133 -14.87 -12.80 -12.96
C ARG A 133 -14.56 -11.35 -12.62
N VAL A 134 -14.84 -10.46 -13.55
CA VAL A 134 -14.69 -9.01 -13.37
C VAL A 134 -15.81 -8.51 -12.46
N VAL A 135 -15.44 -7.89 -11.34
CA VAL A 135 -16.37 -7.16 -10.46
C VAL A 135 -16.69 -5.84 -11.09
N ALA A 136 -15.63 -5.06 -11.39
CA ALA A 136 -15.72 -3.81 -12.10
C ALA A 136 -14.37 -3.44 -12.71
N PRO A 137 -14.30 -2.79 -13.87
CA PRO A 137 -13.15 -2.01 -14.28
C PRO A 137 -13.09 -0.73 -13.42
N ILE A 138 -11.88 -0.24 -13.17
CA ILE A 138 -11.64 1.05 -12.52
C ILE A 138 -11.72 2.15 -13.58
N ASP A 139 -12.33 3.27 -13.23
CA ASP A 139 -12.49 4.42 -14.11
C ASP A 139 -11.14 4.93 -14.64
N ASP A 140 -11.09 5.39 -15.89
CA ASP A 140 -9.92 5.94 -16.58
C ASP A 140 -8.73 4.96 -16.73
N THR A 141 -8.98 3.65 -16.67
CA THR A 141 -7.95 2.60 -16.79
C THR A 141 -7.93 1.93 -18.17
N PRO A 142 -6.85 1.19 -18.50
CA PRO A 142 -6.78 0.43 -19.75
C PRO A 142 -7.97 -0.52 -19.97
N ALA A 143 -8.43 -1.18 -18.92
CA ALA A 143 -9.52 -2.13 -19.01
C ALA A 143 -10.86 -1.47 -19.37
N GLU A 144 -11.17 -0.35 -18.69
CA GLU A 144 -12.39 0.41 -19.00
C GLU A 144 -12.37 0.94 -20.42
N ARG A 145 -11.25 1.59 -20.82
CA ARG A 145 -11.08 2.12 -22.19
C ARG A 145 -11.15 1.03 -23.25
N ALA A 146 -10.74 -0.20 -22.93
CA ALA A 146 -10.80 -1.34 -23.83
C ALA A 146 -12.16 -2.04 -23.87
N GLY A 147 -13.12 -1.61 -23.03
CA GLY A 147 -14.50 -2.10 -23.03
C GLY A 147 -14.75 -3.33 -22.17
N VAL A 148 -13.87 -3.65 -21.22
CA VAL A 148 -14.13 -4.64 -20.16
C VAL A 148 -15.26 -4.14 -19.26
N LYS A 149 -16.15 -5.03 -18.85
CA LYS A 149 -17.36 -4.68 -18.09
C LYS A 149 -17.49 -5.52 -16.82
N ALA A 150 -18.25 -4.99 -15.87
CA ALA A 150 -18.68 -5.77 -14.71
C ALA A 150 -19.47 -7.01 -15.15
N GLY A 151 -19.21 -8.15 -14.51
CA GLY A 151 -19.81 -9.44 -14.82
C GLY A 151 -19.09 -10.24 -15.92
N ASP A 152 -18.12 -9.67 -16.60
CA ASP A 152 -17.32 -10.39 -17.59
C ASP A 152 -16.53 -11.53 -16.96
N THR A 153 -16.33 -12.60 -17.72
CA THR A 153 -15.46 -13.72 -17.33
C THR A 153 -14.19 -13.72 -18.19
N ILE A 154 -13.05 -14.01 -17.59
CA ILE A 154 -11.75 -14.06 -18.27
C ILE A 154 -11.27 -15.52 -18.36
N PRO A 155 -11.59 -16.26 -19.44
CA PRO A 155 -11.18 -17.65 -19.61
C PRO A 155 -9.73 -17.82 -20.04
N ARG A 156 -9.09 -16.79 -20.66
CA ARG A 156 -7.70 -16.88 -21.12
C ARG A 156 -6.96 -15.55 -20.95
N ILE A 157 -5.66 -15.65 -20.67
CA ILE A 157 -4.72 -14.54 -20.62
C ILE A 157 -3.55 -14.87 -21.54
N ASP A 158 -3.23 -14.00 -22.52
CA ASP A 158 -2.22 -14.22 -23.57
C ASP A 158 -2.36 -15.59 -24.24
N GLY A 159 -3.60 -15.99 -24.55
CA GLY A 159 -3.95 -17.26 -25.17
C GLY A 159 -3.88 -18.49 -24.26
N LYS A 160 -3.34 -18.36 -23.04
CA LYS A 160 -3.29 -19.45 -22.05
C LYS A 160 -4.59 -19.52 -21.24
N PRO A 161 -5.18 -20.71 -21.03
CA PRO A 161 -6.37 -20.83 -20.22
C PRO A 161 -6.05 -20.48 -18.78
N VAL A 162 -6.99 -19.81 -18.13
CA VAL A 162 -6.99 -19.61 -16.67
C VAL A 162 -7.30 -20.96 -16.03
N GLN A 163 -6.39 -21.46 -15.20
CA GLN A 163 -6.54 -22.76 -14.53
C GLN A 163 -7.24 -22.53 -13.18
N SER A 164 -8.19 -23.41 -12.88
CA SER A 164 -8.98 -23.30 -11.64
C SER A 164 -8.18 -23.59 -10.36
N ASP A 165 -7.05 -24.24 -10.49
CA ASP A 165 -6.11 -24.57 -9.42
C ASP A 165 -4.98 -23.55 -9.24
N ASP A 166 -4.84 -22.57 -10.18
CA ASP A 166 -3.84 -21.50 -10.12
C ASP A 166 -4.45 -20.13 -10.46
N LEU A 167 -5.48 -19.76 -9.72
CA LEU A 167 -6.14 -18.46 -9.94
C LEU A 167 -5.30 -17.27 -9.46
N ASP A 168 -4.49 -17.47 -8.41
CA ASP A 168 -3.55 -16.44 -7.93
C ASP A 168 -2.46 -16.16 -8.97
N GLY A 169 -1.93 -17.22 -9.61
CA GLY A 169 -1.01 -17.05 -10.73
C GLY A 169 -1.65 -16.35 -11.92
N ALA A 170 -2.93 -16.60 -12.20
CA ALA A 170 -3.66 -15.89 -13.25
C ALA A 170 -3.85 -14.39 -12.90
N VAL A 171 -4.15 -14.05 -11.65
CA VAL A 171 -4.22 -12.65 -11.19
C VAL A 171 -2.85 -11.97 -11.30
N ALA A 172 -1.77 -12.68 -10.93
CA ALA A 172 -0.41 -12.16 -11.07
C ALA A 172 -0.05 -11.85 -12.52
N LEU A 173 -0.57 -12.60 -13.51
CA LEU A 173 -0.38 -12.32 -14.93
C LEU A 173 -1.04 -11.02 -15.40
N LEU A 174 -2.10 -10.55 -14.73
CA LEU A 174 -2.73 -9.26 -15.05
C LEU A 174 -1.82 -8.08 -14.68
N ARG A 175 -0.93 -8.26 -13.71
CA ARG A 175 0.11 -7.30 -13.31
C ARG A 175 1.30 -7.34 -14.27
N GLY A 176 2.18 -6.36 -14.19
CA GLY A 176 3.42 -6.33 -14.95
C GLY A 176 3.89 -4.92 -15.28
N LYS A 177 5.06 -4.80 -15.91
CA LYS A 177 5.68 -3.49 -16.19
C LYS A 177 4.76 -2.61 -17.04
N PRO A 178 4.61 -1.31 -16.71
CA PRO A 178 3.86 -0.36 -17.53
C PRO A 178 4.37 -0.34 -18.97
N GLY A 179 3.45 -0.22 -19.94
CA GLY A 179 3.73 -0.23 -21.37
C GLY A 179 3.81 -1.63 -22.00
N THR A 180 3.86 -2.71 -21.21
CA THR A 180 3.82 -4.08 -21.76
C THR A 180 2.41 -4.44 -22.22
N SER A 181 2.30 -5.14 -23.34
CA SER A 181 1.02 -5.59 -23.89
C SER A 181 0.55 -6.88 -23.20
N ILE A 182 -0.76 -7.03 -23.14
CA ILE A 182 -1.45 -8.23 -22.69
C ILE A 182 -2.74 -8.38 -23.50
N THR A 183 -3.15 -9.63 -23.75
CA THR A 183 -4.41 -9.94 -24.42
C THR A 183 -5.28 -10.75 -23.46
N LEU A 184 -6.46 -10.23 -23.13
CA LEU A 184 -7.48 -10.96 -22.39
C LEU A 184 -8.52 -11.51 -23.35
N THR A 185 -8.78 -12.81 -23.28
CA THR A 185 -10.00 -13.36 -23.85
C THR A 185 -11.12 -13.14 -22.85
N VAL A 186 -12.11 -12.36 -23.22
CA VAL A 186 -13.22 -11.94 -22.34
C VAL A 186 -14.53 -12.51 -22.87
N LEU A 187 -15.31 -13.10 -22.00
CA LEU A 187 -16.68 -13.49 -22.27
C LEU A 187 -17.62 -12.51 -21.57
N HIS A 188 -18.25 -11.64 -22.32
CA HIS A 188 -19.22 -10.69 -21.78
C HIS A 188 -20.48 -11.39 -21.26
N GLU A 189 -21.06 -10.87 -20.18
CA GLU A 189 -22.32 -11.38 -19.66
C GLU A 189 -23.40 -11.39 -20.77
N LYS A 190 -24.14 -12.48 -20.88
CA LYS A 190 -25.19 -12.70 -21.93
C LYS A 190 -24.68 -12.91 -23.36
N GLN A 191 -23.36 -13.02 -23.57
CA GLN A 191 -22.79 -13.39 -24.85
C GLN A 191 -22.25 -14.83 -24.80
N SER A 192 -22.28 -15.52 -25.93
CA SER A 192 -21.78 -16.91 -26.04
C SER A 192 -20.42 -17.00 -26.72
N VAL A 193 -19.96 -15.88 -27.31
CA VAL A 193 -18.70 -15.84 -28.07
C VAL A 193 -17.69 -14.97 -27.32
N PRO A 194 -16.55 -15.55 -26.91
CA PRO A 194 -15.48 -14.77 -26.32
C PRO A 194 -14.84 -13.79 -27.33
N VAL A 195 -14.35 -12.66 -26.82
CA VAL A 195 -13.65 -11.64 -27.59
C VAL A 195 -12.26 -11.45 -27.02
N ASP A 196 -11.26 -11.37 -27.90
CA ASP A 196 -9.90 -11.04 -27.51
C ASP A 196 -9.73 -9.51 -27.46
N ILE A 197 -9.34 -9.01 -26.28
CA ILE A 197 -9.14 -7.60 -26.01
C ILE A 197 -7.65 -7.38 -25.70
N ALA A 198 -6.94 -6.71 -26.61
CA ALA A 198 -5.56 -6.34 -26.41
C ALA A 198 -5.45 -4.97 -25.75
N MET A 199 -4.62 -4.86 -24.71
CA MET A 199 -4.39 -3.62 -23.99
C MET A 199 -2.96 -3.54 -23.47
N LYS A 200 -2.58 -2.36 -22.96
CA LYS A 200 -1.25 -2.16 -22.35
C LYS A 200 -1.43 -1.96 -20.85
N ARG A 201 -0.50 -2.53 -20.06
CA ARG A 201 -0.44 -2.27 -18.63
C ARG A 201 -0.03 -0.82 -18.37
N GLU A 202 -0.62 -0.21 -17.39
CA GLU A 202 -0.33 1.15 -16.93
C GLU A 202 -0.16 1.18 -15.42
N VAL A 203 0.30 2.32 -14.90
CA VAL A 203 0.25 2.61 -13.46
C VAL A 203 -1.19 2.96 -13.12
N ILE A 204 -1.85 2.08 -12.39
CA ILE A 204 -3.23 2.26 -11.93
C ILE A 204 -3.20 2.95 -10.57
N ARG A 205 -4.00 3.98 -10.39
CA ARG A 205 -4.14 4.69 -9.12
C ARG A 205 -5.52 4.41 -8.53
N VAL A 206 -5.51 3.90 -7.30
CA VAL A 206 -6.73 3.63 -6.55
C VAL A 206 -7.00 4.80 -5.62
N ALA A 207 -8.16 5.44 -5.78
CA ALA A 207 -8.51 6.58 -4.95
C ALA A 207 -8.76 6.14 -3.50
N SER A 208 -7.97 6.68 -2.56
CA SER A 208 -8.14 6.47 -1.12
C SER A 208 -9.17 7.40 -0.49
N ALA A 209 -9.51 8.52 -1.14
CA ALA A 209 -10.49 9.48 -0.64
C ALA A 209 -11.64 9.68 -1.63
N SER A 210 -12.85 9.61 -1.11
CA SER A 210 -14.09 9.85 -1.85
C SER A 210 -15.05 10.74 -1.05
N GLY A 211 -16.11 11.23 -1.68
CA GLY A 211 -17.09 12.04 -0.96
C GLY A 211 -18.25 12.48 -1.85
N ARG A 212 -19.33 12.91 -1.21
CA ARG A 212 -20.54 13.42 -1.83
C ARG A 212 -21.26 14.38 -0.90
N LEU A 213 -22.12 15.23 -1.43
CA LEU A 213 -23.06 15.97 -0.60
C LEU A 213 -24.15 15.00 -0.09
N LEU A 214 -24.47 15.11 1.19
CA LEU A 214 -25.66 14.47 1.79
C LEU A 214 -26.89 15.30 1.49
N GLU A 215 -26.77 16.60 1.81
CA GLU A 215 -27.73 17.65 1.55
C GLU A 215 -27.00 18.99 1.42
N ALA A 216 -27.69 20.08 1.15
CA ALA A 216 -27.08 21.39 0.99
C ALA A 216 -26.26 21.82 2.23
N GLY A 217 -24.99 21.98 2.04
CA GLY A 217 -24.03 22.37 3.07
C GLY A 217 -23.45 21.23 3.89
N TYR A 218 -23.85 19.98 3.69
CA TYR A 218 -23.31 18.86 4.47
C TYR A 218 -22.66 17.81 3.56
N ALA A 219 -21.40 17.51 3.85
CA ALA A 219 -20.62 16.54 3.11
C ALA A 219 -20.47 15.20 3.84
N TYR A 220 -20.46 14.13 3.07
CA TYR A 220 -19.93 12.83 3.47
C TYR A 220 -18.60 12.64 2.76
N LEU A 221 -17.56 12.35 3.54
CA LEU A 221 -16.20 12.11 3.11
C LEU A 221 -15.81 10.71 3.60
N ARG A 222 -15.12 9.95 2.79
CA ARG A 222 -14.58 8.65 3.18
C ARG A 222 -13.11 8.58 2.84
N VAL A 223 -12.30 8.13 3.80
CA VAL A 223 -10.90 7.75 3.57
C VAL A 223 -10.77 6.26 3.86
N SER A 224 -10.56 5.47 2.82
CA SER A 224 -10.51 4.02 2.92
C SER A 224 -9.15 3.50 3.42
N GLN A 225 -8.08 4.27 3.21
CA GLN A 225 -6.71 3.95 3.62
C GLN A 225 -5.86 5.23 3.64
N PHE A 226 -4.80 5.26 4.44
CA PHE A 226 -3.87 6.39 4.46
C PHE A 226 -2.70 6.16 3.50
N GLN A 227 -2.89 6.53 2.23
CA GLN A 227 -1.92 6.46 1.15
C GLN A 227 -1.17 7.79 1.00
N ALA A 228 -0.05 7.77 0.29
CA ALA A 228 0.83 8.94 0.14
C ALA A 228 0.13 10.20 -0.41
N ASP A 229 -0.92 10.03 -1.19
CA ASP A 229 -1.66 11.13 -1.81
C ASP A 229 -3.07 11.36 -1.21
N SER A 230 -3.42 10.67 -0.10
CA SER A 230 -4.75 10.75 0.53
C SER A 230 -5.13 12.18 0.93
N ARG A 231 -4.18 12.96 1.50
CA ARG A 231 -4.39 14.38 1.79
C ARG A 231 -4.83 15.15 0.56
N MET A 232 -4.06 15.04 -0.53
CA MET A 232 -4.33 15.78 -1.76
C MET A 232 -5.67 15.38 -2.39
N GLN A 233 -6.00 14.08 -2.38
CA GLN A 233 -7.28 13.57 -2.87
C GLN A 233 -8.44 14.11 -2.03
N LEU A 234 -8.33 14.05 -0.70
CA LEU A 234 -9.35 14.55 0.22
C LEU A 234 -9.60 16.04 0.04
N ARG A 235 -8.53 16.86 0.01
CA ARG A 235 -8.61 18.31 -0.23
C ARG A 235 -9.34 18.63 -1.53
N ARG A 236 -8.93 18.04 -2.64
CA ARG A 236 -9.59 18.21 -3.94
C ARG A 236 -11.06 17.78 -3.91
N ARG A 237 -11.38 16.76 -3.13
CA ARG A 237 -12.76 16.31 -2.99
C ARG A 237 -13.59 17.33 -2.22
N ILE A 238 -13.09 17.87 -1.13
CA ILE A 238 -13.76 18.92 -0.34
C ILE A 238 -13.97 20.16 -1.19
N GLU A 239 -12.94 20.66 -1.88
CA GLU A 239 -13.03 21.81 -2.77
C GLU A 239 -14.14 21.64 -3.83
N ARG A 240 -14.17 20.48 -4.51
CA ARG A 240 -15.22 20.18 -5.48
C ARG A 240 -16.63 20.16 -4.86
N LEU A 241 -16.77 19.67 -3.63
CA LEU A 241 -18.05 19.64 -2.95
C LEU A 241 -18.49 21.06 -2.54
N GLN A 242 -17.56 21.93 -2.13
CA GLN A 242 -17.84 23.35 -1.88
C GLN A 242 -18.26 24.08 -3.15
N ASP A 243 -17.62 23.82 -4.28
CA ASP A 243 -18.00 24.37 -5.58
C ASP A 243 -19.39 23.90 -6.00
N GLN A 244 -19.71 22.62 -5.83
CA GLN A 244 -21.03 22.06 -6.10
C GLN A 244 -22.12 22.67 -5.19
N ASN A 245 -21.79 22.87 -3.93
CA ASN A 245 -22.68 23.50 -2.94
C ASN A 245 -22.86 25.00 -3.18
N LYS A 246 -21.96 25.64 -3.92
CA LYS A 246 -21.90 27.10 -4.17
C LYS A 246 -21.77 27.95 -2.88
N ALA A 247 -21.31 27.33 -1.79
CA ALA A 247 -21.10 27.96 -0.51
C ALA A 247 -20.18 27.07 0.34
N PRO A 248 -19.53 27.60 1.38
CA PRO A 248 -18.80 26.80 2.38
C PRO A 248 -19.67 25.70 2.95
N LEU A 249 -19.05 24.58 3.33
CA LEU A 249 -19.73 23.49 4.01
C LEU A 249 -20.12 23.91 5.42
N ARG A 250 -21.30 23.51 5.84
CA ARG A 250 -21.83 23.75 7.20
C ARG A 250 -21.49 22.64 8.18
N GLY A 251 -20.99 21.51 7.66
CA GLY A 251 -20.53 20.36 8.42
C GLY A 251 -20.15 19.21 7.51
N ALA A 252 -19.38 18.26 8.07
CA ALA A 252 -18.98 17.05 7.36
C ALA A 252 -19.03 15.82 8.26
N VAL A 253 -19.23 14.67 7.62
CA VAL A 253 -19.01 13.35 8.19
C VAL A 253 -17.77 12.76 7.53
N LEU A 254 -16.74 12.43 8.31
CA LEU A 254 -15.56 11.71 7.87
C LEU A 254 -15.69 10.23 8.25
N ASP A 255 -15.83 9.37 7.27
CA ASP A 255 -15.97 7.93 7.47
C ASP A 255 -14.61 7.23 7.32
N LEU A 256 -14.11 6.70 8.42
CA LEU A 256 -12.89 5.88 8.52
C LEU A 256 -13.21 4.42 8.82
N ARG A 257 -14.45 4.00 8.74
CA ARG A 257 -14.83 2.60 8.99
C ARG A 257 -14.19 1.69 7.94
N SER A 258 -13.70 0.54 8.41
CA SER A 258 -12.93 -0.44 7.60
C SER A 258 -11.67 0.16 6.97
N ASN A 259 -11.10 1.22 7.57
CA ASN A 259 -9.79 1.74 7.20
C ASN A 259 -8.73 0.94 7.98
N PRO A 260 -7.88 0.14 7.32
CA PRO A 260 -6.86 -0.68 7.99
C PRO A 260 -5.66 0.13 8.50
N GLY A 261 -5.61 1.45 8.23
CA GLY A 261 -4.48 2.30 8.52
C GLY A 261 -3.72 2.74 7.26
N GLY A 262 -2.39 2.69 7.31
CA GLY A 262 -1.49 3.08 6.23
C GLY A 262 -0.33 3.94 6.74
N LEU A 263 0.11 4.93 5.96
CA LEU A 263 1.22 5.80 6.31
C LEU A 263 0.85 6.74 7.47
N LEU A 264 1.65 6.73 8.55
CA LEU A 264 1.49 7.65 9.68
C LEU A 264 1.52 9.11 9.21
N THR A 265 2.46 9.45 8.31
CA THR A 265 2.57 10.80 7.77
C THR A 265 1.30 11.24 7.04
N SER A 266 0.70 10.34 6.27
CA SER A 266 -0.55 10.62 5.57
C SER A 266 -1.74 10.78 6.54
N ALA A 267 -1.81 9.96 7.60
CA ALA A 267 -2.82 10.11 8.63
C ALA A 267 -2.69 11.46 9.35
N VAL A 268 -1.45 11.89 9.64
CA VAL A 268 -1.16 13.22 10.20
C VAL A 268 -1.61 14.31 9.25
N GLU A 269 -1.24 14.24 7.98
CA GLU A 269 -1.58 15.23 6.98
C GLU A 269 -3.09 15.34 6.74
N VAL A 270 -3.80 14.21 6.73
CA VAL A 270 -5.28 14.19 6.65
C VAL A 270 -5.91 14.81 7.88
N SER A 271 -5.37 14.54 9.08
CA SER A 271 -5.85 15.13 10.33
C SER A 271 -5.62 16.63 10.37
N ASP A 272 -4.47 17.08 9.86
CA ASP A 272 -4.08 18.49 9.78
C ASP A 272 -5.06 19.34 8.94
N GLU A 273 -5.71 18.74 7.94
CA GLU A 273 -6.72 19.42 7.12
C GLU A 273 -7.96 19.89 7.89
N PHE A 274 -8.16 19.39 9.12
CA PHE A 274 -9.32 19.70 9.98
C PHE A 274 -8.96 20.34 11.32
N LEU A 275 -7.70 20.74 11.48
CA LEU A 275 -7.19 21.30 12.73
C LEU A 275 -6.44 22.59 12.47
N ASP A 276 -6.54 23.54 13.39
CA ASP A 276 -5.81 24.82 13.32
C ASP A 276 -4.59 24.84 14.24
N ASP A 277 -4.58 24.07 15.30
CA ASP A 277 -3.49 24.00 16.29
C ASP A 277 -3.57 22.71 17.12
N GLY A 278 -2.49 22.43 17.82
CA GLY A 278 -2.39 21.33 18.77
C GLY A 278 -1.43 20.23 18.31
N ILE A 279 -1.27 19.22 19.15
CA ILE A 279 -0.49 18.02 18.84
C ILE A 279 -1.42 16.99 18.23
N ILE A 280 -1.09 16.53 17.03
CA ILE A 280 -1.82 15.47 16.35
C ILE A 280 -1.40 14.13 16.92
N VAL A 281 -0.09 13.81 16.88
CA VAL A 281 0.45 12.55 17.41
C VAL A 281 1.90 12.71 17.84
N THR A 282 2.31 11.91 18.82
CA THR A 282 3.71 11.76 19.21
C THR A 282 4.07 10.28 19.19
N THR A 283 5.27 9.98 18.67
CA THR A 283 5.87 8.64 18.76
C THR A 283 7.06 8.66 19.71
N ARG A 284 7.33 7.54 20.37
CA ARG A 284 8.50 7.37 21.23
C ARG A 284 9.08 5.97 21.03
N GLY A 285 10.39 5.87 20.94
CA GLY A 285 11.09 4.61 20.77
C GLY A 285 12.41 4.54 21.55
N ARG A 286 13.17 3.46 21.34
CA ARG A 286 14.50 3.29 21.93
C ARG A 286 15.55 4.17 21.22
N LEU A 287 15.35 4.43 19.94
CA LEU A 287 16.20 5.30 19.15
C LEU A 287 15.62 6.71 19.20
N LYS A 288 16.46 7.73 19.31
CA LYS A 288 16.03 9.15 19.34
C LYS A 288 15.30 9.56 18.08
N GLU A 289 15.62 8.94 16.96
CA GLU A 289 14.98 9.15 15.67
C GLU A 289 13.51 8.68 15.64
N SER A 290 13.13 7.83 16.61
CA SER A 290 11.74 7.38 16.79
C SER A 290 10.90 8.35 17.63
N ASP A 291 11.53 9.35 18.25
CA ASP A 291 10.83 10.36 19.05
C ASP A 291 10.38 11.49 18.11
N LEU A 292 9.18 11.34 17.56
CA LEU A 292 8.58 12.32 16.65
C LEU A 292 7.40 13.01 17.32
N SER A 293 7.18 14.27 16.98
CA SER A 293 6.01 15.04 17.39
C SER A 293 5.44 15.77 16.19
N PHE A 294 4.22 15.47 15.83
CA PHE A 294 3.50 16.12 14.75
C PHE A 294 2.46 17.08 15.34
N ARG A 295 2.47 18.30 14.83
CA ARG A 295 1.55 19.37 15.26
C ARG A 295 0.71 19.82 14.09
N ALA A 296 -0.51 20.26 14.40
CA ALA A 296 -1.36 20.87 13.40
C ALA A 296 -0.79 22.22 12.94
N THR A 297 -1.06 22.52 11.69
CA THR A 297 -0.80 23.82 11.05
C THR A 297 -2.13 24.55 10.84
N ALA A 298 -2.13 25.89 10.92
CA ALA A 298 -3.36 26.65 10.73
C ALA A 298 -3.91 26.44 9.31
N GLY A 299 -5.23 26.22 9.21
CA GLY A 299 -5.88 26.08 7.91
C GLY A 299 -6.96 25.00 7.81
N ASP A 300 -7.83 24.89 8.85
CA ASP A 300 -9.01 24.00 8.80
C ASP A 300 -9.84 24.23 7.54
N LEU A 301 -9.97 23.19 6.72
CA LEU A 301 -10.73 23.23 5.46
C LEU A 301 -12.24 23.42 5.64
N LEU A 302 -12.74 23.13 6.82
CA LEU A 302 -14.15 23.31 7.15
C LEU A 302 -14.42 24.67 7.80
N HIS A 303 -13.38 25.49 8.04
CA HIS A 303 -13.49 26.84 8.64
C HIS A 303 -14.30 26.84 9.96
N GLY A 304 -14.06 25.87 10.83
CA GLY A 304 -14.75 25.71 12.10
C GLY A 304 -16.12 25.05 12.01
N ALA A 305 -16.55 24.57 10.85
CA ALA A 305 -17.79 23.81 10.75
C ALA A 305 -17.63 22.43 11.43
N PRO A 306 -18.69 21.88 12.05
CA PRO A 306 -18.62 20.64 12.80
C PRO A 306 -18.24 19.45 11.92
N LEU A 307 -17.33 18.61 12.44
CA LEU A 307 -16.90 17.35 11.88
C LEU A 307 -17.33 16.18 12.76
N VAL A 308 -18.02 15.21 12.18
CA VAL A 308 -18.34 13.92 12.82
C VAL A 308 -17.45 12.85 12.20
N VAL A 309 -16.72 12.11 13.04
CA VAL A 309 -15.84 11.02 12.57
C VAL A 309 -16.47 9.67 12.92
N LEU A 310 -16.62 8.81 11.91
CA LEU A 310 -17.09 7.44 12.07
C LEU A 310 -15.89 6.49 12.06
N VAL A 311 -15.81 5.63 13.08
CA VAL A 311 -14.78 4.59 13.21
C VAL A 311 -15.43 3.26 13.55
N ASP A 312 -14.71 2.16 13.28
CA ASP A 312 -15.09 0.82 13.76
C ASP A 312 -14.77 0.68 15.26
N THR A 313 -15.43 -0.24 15.92
CA THR A 313 -15.22 -0.61 17.34
C THR A 313 -14.10 -1.63 17.48
#